data_554c9d6b65ccc14af786876ab1a0e14c
#
_entry.id   554c9d6b65ccc14af786876ab1a0e14c
#
_cell.length_a   1.000
_cell.length_b   1.000
_cell.length_c   1.000
_cell.angle_alpha   90.00
_cell.angle_beta   90.00
_cell.angle_gamma   90.00
#
_symmetry.space_group_name_H-M   'P 1'
#
loop_
_entity.id
_entity.type
_entity.pdbx_description
1 polymer ?
#
loop_
_entity_poly.entity_id
_entity_poly.type
_entity_poly.pdbx_seq_one_letter_code
_entity_poly.pdbx_strand_id
1 'polypeptide(L)'
;MQSSRREFLKQSAIVVGTSLLPQWSFAFKPVKGVVGIQLYSVRDEMKNDPLGTLQKVAAMGYRYVEHANYVNQKFYGYTPSEFKKILQDLGLKMPSGHTVLAPHHWDDSTKDFTDEWKYTVEDAAMLEQEFVISPWIDQSLRKTKDDLLRAMDIFNKSGALCKKSGMKFGYHNHDFEFSEKFGDETVYDVILKNTDPSLVMQQLDTGNLYNGGAKAIDVIRKYPARFESLHVKDEIKSDQTNEKFESTVLGNGIVNLKEVLLACKKAGATRHYIVEQESYQGKTPLECIKEDLERMKEWGF
;
A
#
# COMPACT_ATOMS: atom_id res chain seq x y z
N MET A 1 -32.29 73.09 5.20
CA MET A 1 -32.06 72.81 3.75
C MET A 1 -31.88 71.32 3.55
N GLN A 2 -32.90 70.73 2.94
CA GLN A 2 -32.89 69.29 2.68
C GLN A 2 -32.05 69.02 1.43
N SER A 3 -30.96 68.30 1.54
CA SER A 3 -30.19 67.81 0.40
C SER A 3 -30.83 66.55 -0.11
N SER A 4 -31.15 66.58 -1.41
CA SER A 4 -31.94 65.60 -2.11
C SER A 4 -31.20 64.29 -2.31
N ARG A 5 -31.90 63.13 -2.11
CA ARG A 5 -31.45 61.77 -2.35
C ARG A 5 -30.92 61.49 -3.79
N ARG A 6 -30.97 62.46 -4.67
CA ARG A 6 -30.57 62.41 -6.06
C ARG A 6 -29.07 62.69 -6.31
N GLU A 7 -28.39 63.34 -5.38
CA GLU A 7 -26.96 63.66 -5.53
C GLU A 7 -26.04 62.54 -4.96
N PHE A 8 -26.57 61.74 -4.05
CA PHE A 8 -25.80 60.59 -3.51
C PHE A 8 -25.59 59.47 -4.53
N LEU A 9 -26.40 59.38 -5.59
CA LEU A 9 -26.34 58.31 -6.60
C LEU A 9 -25.45 58.61 -7.83
N LYS A 10 -24.82 59.79 -7.87
CA LYS A 10 -23.94 60.18 -8.99
C LYS A 10 -22.45 60.06 -8.70
N GLN A 11 -22.04 59.61 -7.53
CA GLN A 11 -20.62 59.43 -7.17
C GLN A 11 -20.20 57.98 -6.90
N SER A 12 -21.04 56.99 -7.21
CA SER A 12 -20.63 55.58 -7.21
C SER A 12 -20.04 55.26 -8.57
N ALA A 13 -18.85 55.76 -8.86
CA ALA A 13 -18.03 55.19 -9.93
C ALA A 13 -17.69 53.77 -9.56
N ILE A 14 -18.28 52.84 -10.32
CA ILE A 14 -17.94 51.38 -10.23
C ILE A 14 -16.50 51.22 -10.66
N VAL A 15 -15.59 51.15 -9.69
CA VAL A 15 -14.28 50.58 -9.92
C VAL A 15 -14.50 49.08 -9.95
N VAL A 16 -14.67 48.53 -11.15
CA VAL A 16 -14.51 47.08 -11.39
C VAL A 16 -13.03 46.79 -11.22
N GLY A 17 -12.62 46.62 -10.00
CA GLY A 17 -11.33 46.05 -9.66
C GLY A 17 -11.40 44.58 -10.02
N THR A 18 -10.86 44.20 -11.17
CA THR A 18 -10.46 42.80 -11.42
C THR A 18 -9.42 42.45 -10.36
N SER A 19 -9.87 41.90 -9.23
CA SER A 19 -9.01 41.25 -8.28
C SER A 19 -8.41 40.03 -9.01
N LEU A 20 -7.22 40.20 -9.57
CA LEU A 20 -6.32 39.11 -9.91
C LEU A 20 -5.95 38.44 -8.58
N LEU A 21 -6.81 37.53 -8.12
CA LEU A 21 -6.42 36.57 -7.11
C LEU A 21 -5.26 35.74 -7.78
N PRO A 22 -4.08 35.71 -7.16
CA PRO A 22 -3.07 34.86 -7.65
C PRO A 22 -3.66 33.43 -7.67
N GLN A 23 -3.87 32.88 -8.86
CA GLN A 23 -4.07 31.45 -9.01
C GLN A 23 -2.76 30.80 -8.51
N TRP A 24 -2.76 30.42 -7.26
CA TRP A 24 -1.75 29.52 -6.74
C TRP A 24 -2.02 28.17 -7.38
N SER A 25 -1.50 28.00 -8.59
CA SER A 25 -1.30 26.70 -9.16
C SER A 25 -0.31 26.01 -8.25
N PHE A 26 -0.81 25.25 -7.27
CA PHE A 26 0.00 24.22 -6.65
C PHE A 26 0.31 23.24 -7.78
N ALA A 27 1.38 23.51 -8.52
CA ALA A 27 2.02 22.52 -9.35
C ALA A 27 2.53 21.47 -8.36
N PHE A 28 1.72 20.46 -8.12
CA PHE A 28 2.20 19.22 -7.49
C PHE A 28 3.35 18.76 -8.38
N LYS A 29 4.59 18.97 -7.92
CA LYS A 29 5.71 18.25 -8.51
C LYS A 29 5.35 16.78 -8.33
N PRO A 30 5.29 16.00 -9.41
CA PRO A 30 5.04 14.57 -9.26
C PRO A 30 6.11 14.03 -8.33
N VAL A 31 5.71 13.57 -7.15
CA VAL A 31 6.60 12.87 -6.24
C VAL A 31 7.05 11.64 -7.02
N LYS A 32 8.37 11.53 -7.27
CA LYS A 32 8.90 10.36 -7.92
C LYS A 32 8.55 9.17 -7.04
N GLY A 33 7.72 8.26 -7.55
CA GLY A 33 7.24 7.12 -6.77
C GLY A 33 8.43 6.27 -6.29
N VAL A 34 8.28 5.68 -5.12
CA VAL A 34 9.22 4.71 -4.56
C VAL A 34 9.03 3.38 -5.30
N VAL A 35 10.09 2.85 -5.92
CA VAL A 35 10.12 1.47 -6.42
C VAL A 35 10.86 0.61 -5.42
N GLY A 36 10.18 -0.37 -4.86
CA GLY A 36 10.70 -1.29 -3.86
C GLY A 36 10.45 -2.75 -4.20
N ILE A 37 10.92 -3.63 -3.34
CA ILE A 37 10.72 -5.08 -3.42
C ILE A 37 10.11 -5.60 -2.13
N GLN A 38 9.05 -6.41 -2.24
CA GLN A 38 8.54 -7.21 -1.14
C GLN A 38 9.50 -8.39 -0.91
N LEU A 39 10.06 -8.47 0.29
CA LEU A 39 11.06 -9.49 0.62
C LEU A 39 10.50 -10.92 0.66
N TYR A 40 9.19 -11.08 0.59
CA TYR A 40 8.55 -12.39 0.37
C TYR A 40 8.91 -12.98 -1.00
N SER A 41 9.22 -12.14 -1.98
CA SER A 41 9.71 -12.58 -3.30
C SER A 41 11.05 -13.31 -3.26
N VAL A 42 11.79 -13.19 -2.17
CA VAL A 42 13.06 -13.88 -1.91
C VAL A 42 13.04 -14.53 -0.52
N ARG A 43 11.87 -15.06 -0.14
CA ARG A 43 11.59 -15.57 1.21
C ARG A 43 12.53 -16.67 1.69
N ASP A 44 12.94 -17.56 0.79
CA ASP A 44 13.82 -18.67 1.14
C ASP A 44 15.27 -18.17 1.34
N GLU A 45 15.73 -17.24 0.51
CA GLU A 45 17.02 -16.58 0.66
C GLU A 45 17.04 -15.74 1.96
N MET A 46 15.97 -14.97 2.22
CA MET A 46 15.83 -14.21 3.46
C MET A 46 15.76 -15.07 4.72
N LYS A 47 15.19 -16.26 4.64
CA LYS A 47 15.17 -17.22 5.75
C LYS A 47 16.55 -17.79 6.03
N ASN A 48 17.34 -18.06 5.00
CA ASN A 48 18.64 -18.72 5.10
C ASN A 48 19.78 -17.75 5.40
N ASP A 49 19.81 -16.60 4.74
CA ASP A 49 20.86 -15.57 4.88
C ASP A 49 20.26 -14.16 4.62
N PRO A 50 19.59 -13.57 5.63
CA PRO A 50 18.96 -12.25 5.47
C PRO A 50 19.95 -11.17 5.07
N LEU A 51 21.14 -11.14 5.70
CA LEU A 51 22.13 -10.09 5.42
C LEU A 51 22.69 -10.21 4.00
N GLY A 52 23.13 -11.40 3.58
CA GLY A 52 23.65 -11.61 2.24
C GLY A 52 22.59 -11.40 1.16
N THR A 53 21.32 -11.71 1.45
CA THR A 53 20.20 -11.44 0.53
C THR A 53 19.96 -9.94 0.38
N LEU A 54 19.92 -9.17 1.47
CA LEU A 54 19.79 -7.72 1.42
C LEU A 54 20.97 -7.05 0.69
N GLN A 55 22.19 -7.56 0.86
CA GLN A 55 23.37 -7.08 0.10
C GLN A 55 23.16 -7.28 -1.41
N LYS A 56 22.67 -8.44 -1.84
CA LYS A 56 22.38 -8.72 -3.25
C LYS A 56 21.26 -7.81 -3.79
N VAL A 57 20.18 -7.64 -3.04
CA VAL A 57 19.06 -6.73 -3.37
C VAL A 57 19.56 -5.30 -3.54
N ALA A 58 20.38 -4.79 -2.61
CA ALA A 58 20.98 -3.46 -2.71
C ALA A 58 21.92 -3.32 -3.93
N ALA A 59 22.74 -4.36 -4.21
CA ALA A 59 23.66 -4.39 -5.34
C ALA A 59 22.95 -4.40 -6.70
N MET A 60 21.73 -4.98 -6.79
CA MET A 60 20.89 -4.92 -8.00
C MET A 60 20.36 -3.51 -8.29
N GLY A 61 20.36 -2.65 -7.28
CA GLY A 61 19.92 -1.26 -7.41
C GLY A 61 18.60 -0.94 -6.74
N TYR A 62 17.96 -1.86 -6.04
CA TYR A 62 16.86 -1.55 -5.14
C TYR A 62 17.33 -0.59 -4.05
N ARG A 63 16.46 0.31 -3.64
CA ARG A 63 16.69 1.25 -2.53
C ARG A 63 15.62 1.17 -1.47
N TYR A 64 14.54 0.46 -1.78
CA TYR A 64 13.40 0.29 -0.90
C TYR A 64 13.03 -1.19 -0.82
N VAL A 65 12.78 -1.64 0.41
CA VAL A 65 12.33 -3.00 0.71
C VAL A 65 11.07 -2.94 1.55
N GLU A 66 10.25 -3.97 1.45
CA GLU A 66 9.10 -4.18 2.32
C GLU A 66 9.27 -5.54 3.01
N HIS A 67 9.17 -5.59 4.36
CA HIS A 67 9.35 -6.86 5.05
C HIS A 67 8.09 -7.72 5.01
N ALA A 68 8.29 -9.04 5.10
CA ALA A 68 7.24 -10.04 5.27
C ALA A 68 7.47 -10.92 6.51
N ASN A 69 8.41 -10.57 7.35
CA ASN A 69 8.71 -11.31 8.56
C ASN A 69 9.02 -10.38 9.72
N TYR A 70 8.08 -10.33 10.67
CA TYR A 70 8.25 -9.72 11.98
C TYR A 70 7.65 -10.66 13.01
N VAL A 71 8.49 -11.28 13.82
CA VAL A 71 8.12 -12.28 14.80
C VAL A 71 8.89 -12.06 16.09
N ASN A 72 8.20 -12.09 17.23
CA ASN A 72 8.82 -11.89 18.54
C ASN A 72 9.66 -10.61 18.63
N GLN A 73 9.13 -9.49 18.13
CA GLN A 73 9.79 -8.18 18.08
C GLN A 73 11.13 -8.21 17.33
N LYS A 74 11.24 -9.01 16.29
CA LYS A 74 12.43 -9.13 15.44
C LYS A 74 12.06 -9.17 13.95
N PHE A 75 12.82 -8.46 13.15
CA PHE A 75 12.78 -8.51 11.69
C PHE A 75 13.83 -9.50 11.20
N TYR A 76 13.40 -10.64 10.64
CA TYR A 76 14.33 -11.69 10.17
C TYR A 76 15.37 -12.10 11.20
N GLY A 77 14.99 -12.14 12.50
CA GLY A 77 15.85 -12.52 13.62
C GLY A 77 16.67 -11.38 14.26
N TYR A 78 16.71 -10.20 13.65
CA TYR A 78 17.37 -9.01 14.18
C TYR A 78 16.41 -8.15 15.01
N THR A 79 16.90 -7.52 16.06
CA THR A 79 16.15 -6.46 16.77
C THR A 79 15.87 -5.28 15.81
N PRO A 80 14.86 -4.44 16.08
CA PRO A 80 14.57 -3.27 15.25
C PRO A 80 15.78 -2.35 15.05
N SER A 81 16.58 -2.11 16.09
CA SER A 81 17.78 -1.28 16.01
C SER A 81 18.88 -1.90 15.15
N GLU A 82 19.12 -3.21 15.28
CA GLU A 82 20.07 -3.94 14.44
C GLU A 82 19.65 -3.94 12.99
N PHE A 83 18.37 -4.24 12.73
CA PHE A 83 17.84 -4.27 11.35
C PHE A 83 17.87 -2.89 10.70
N LYS A 84 17.53 -1.83 11.44
CA LYS A 84 17.67 -0.44 10.97
C LYS A 84 19.11 -0.14 10.56
N LYS A 85 20.08 -0.54 11.38
CA LYS A 85 21.49 -0.34 11.06
C LYS A 85 21.91 -1.10 9.81
N ILE A 86 21.51 -2.36 9.65
CA ILE A 86 21.77 -3.16 8.44
C ILE A 86 21.24 -2.44 7.20
N LEU A 87 19.98 -1.98 7.23
CA LEU A 87 19.39 -1.26 6.11
C LEU A 87 20.16 0.03 5.78
N GLN A 88 20.53 0.80 6.80
CA GLN A 88 21.31 2.03 6.62
C GLN A 88 22.70 1.77 6.02
N ASP A 89 23.42 0.77 6.52
CA ASP A 89 24.75 0.39 6.02
C ASP A 89 24.69 -0.04 4.54
N LEU A 90 23.56 -0.60 4.10
CA LEU A 90 23.33 -1.02 2.70
C LEU A 90 22.66 0.06 1.83
N GLY A 91 22.36 1.24 2.38
CA GLY A 91 21.65 2.30 1.67
C GLY A 91 20.21 1.93 1.31
N LEU A 92 19.60 1.02 2.06
CA LEU A 92 18.20 0.59 1.93
C LEU A 92 17.30 1.36 2.90
N LYS A 93 16.03 1.51 2.51
CA LYS A 93 14.95 2.04 3.36
C LYS A 93 13.79 1.06 3.34
N MET A 94 13.02 1.02 4.43
CA MET A 94 11.87 0.14 4.56
C MET A 94 10.61 0.96 4.92
N PRO A 95 9.98 1.62 3.94
CA PRO A 95 8.85 2.50 4.18
C PRO A 95 7.56 1.79 4.54
N SER A 96 7.49 0.48 4.36
CA SER A 96 6.33 -0.35 4.68
C SER A 96 6.73 -1.77 5.07
N GLY A 97 5.80 -2.51 5.65
CA GLY A 97 6.00 -3.90 5.99
C GLY A 97 4.70 -4.62 6.32
N HIS A 98 4.71 -5.93 6.09
CA HIS A 98 3.58 -6.81 6.33
C HIS A 98 3.64 -7.45 7.72
N THR A 99 2.65 -7.15 8.55
CA THR A 99 2.38 -7.83 9.82
C THR A 99 0.88 -8.02 9.98
N VAL A 100 0.42 -9.25 10.10
CA VAL A 100 -1.01 -9.57 10.22
C VAL A 100 -1.58 -8.97 11.51
N LEU A 101 -2.62 -8.15 11.39
CA LEU A 101 -3.45 -7.76 12.53
C LEU A 101 -4.43 -8.92 12.84
N ALA A 102 -3.99 -9.84 13.68
CA ALA A 102 -4.73 -11.04 14.04
C ALA A 102 -5.78 -10.77 15.14
N PRO A 103 -6.80 -11.64 15.33
CA PRO A 103 -7.84 -11.45 16.33
C PRO A 103 -7.31 -11.23 17.76
N HIS A 104 -6.24 -11.89 18.15
CA HIS A 104 -5.65 -11.79 19.50
C HIS A 104 -4.94 -10.45 19.77
N HIS A 105 -4.74 -9.63 18.77
CA HIS A 105 -4.15 -8.30 18.93
C HIS A 105 -5.16 -7.26 19.47
N TRP A 106 -6.45 -7.59 19.49
CA TRP A 106 -7.51 -6.74 20.02
C TRP A 106 -8.15 -7.37 21.26
N ASP A 107 -8.21 -6.64 22.36
CA ASP A 107 -8.88 -7.07 23.60
C ASP A 107 -10.27 -6.39 23.69
N ASP A 108 -11.32 -7.20 23.50
CA ASP A 108 -12.71 -6.73 23.59
C ASP A 108 -13.12 -6.27 24.98
N SER A 109 -12.43 -6.73 26.04
CA SER A 109 -12.76 -6.37 27.42
C SER A 109 -12.28 -4.98 27.78
N THR A 110 -11.08 -4.61 27.33
CA THR A 110 -10.47 -3.29 27.51
C THR A 110 -10.76 -2.32 26.38
N LYS A 111 -11.26 -2.83 25.24
CA LYS A 111 -11.45 -2.07 23.99
C LYS A 111 -10.15 -1.40 23.52
N ASP A 112 -9.03 -2.09 23.67
CA ASP A 112 -7.70 -1.62 23.29
C ASP A 112 -6.87 -2.73 22.63
N PHE A 113 -5.78 -2.35 21.99
CA PHE A 113 -4.81 -3.28 21.44
C PHE A 113 -3.97 -3.92 22.54
N THR A 114 -3.62 -5.19 22.35
CA THR A 114 -2.62 -5.88 23.18
C THR A 114 -1.23 -5.23 23.02
N ASP A 115 -0.37 -5.47 23.98
CA ASP A 115 1.00 -4.95 23.94
C ASP A 115 1.77 -5.45 22.70
N GLU A 116 1.48 -6.66 22.23
CA GLU A 116 2.09 -7.22 21.02
C GLU A 116 1.84 -6.35 19.79
N TRP A 117 0.60 -5.86 19.59
CA TRP A 117 0.31 -4.95 18.47
C TRP A 117 0.91 -3.56 18.68
N LYS A 118 0.92 -3.07 19.92
CA LYS A 118 1.57 -1.79 20.26
C LYS A 118 3.05 -1.82 19.94
N TYR A 119 3.76 -2.89 20.33
CA TYR A 119 5.18 -3.09 19.97
C TYR A 119 5.39 -3.18 18.46
N THR A 120 4.48 -3.85 17.73
CA THR A 120 4.54 -3.88 16.26
C THR A 120 4.57 -2.46 15.67
N VAL A 121 3.70 -1.57 16.16
CA VAL A 121 3.62 -0.18 15.69
C VAL A 121 4.85 0.63 16.13
N GLU A 122 5.34 0.43 17.36
CA GLU A 122 6.54 1.11 17.89
C GLU A 122 7.79 0.70 17.10
N ASP A 123 7.97 -0.59 16.83
CA ASP A 123 9.10 -1.12 16.08
C ASP A 123 9.07 -0.69 14.61
N ALA A 124 7.88 -0.62 14.01
CA ALA A 124 7.69 -0.05 12.67
C ALA A 124 8.10 1.43 12.62
N ALA A 125 7.72 2.21 13.64
CA ALA A 125 8.12 3.61 13.75
C ALA A 125 9.64 3.78 13.93
N MET A 126 10.28 2.88 14.68
CA MET A 126 11.75 2.87 14.83
C MET A 126 12.45 2.69 13.48
N LEU A 127 11.87 1.89 12.57
CA LEU A 127 12.36 1.67 11.21
C LEU A 127 11.93 2.75 10.21
N GLU A 128 11.27 3.82 10.68
CA GLU A 128 10.80 4.94 9.87
C GLU A 128 9.81 4.51 8.78
N GLN A 129 8.97 3.52 9.09
CA GLN A 129 7.90 3.12 8.17
C GLN A 129 6.86 4.23 8.03
N GLU A 130 6.28 4.33 6.85
CA GLU A 130 5.10 5.16 6.56
C GLU A 130 3.81 4.35 6.73
N PHE A 131 3.88 3.03 6.49
CA PHE A 131 2.74 2.13 6.52
C PHE A 131 3.03 0.84 7.29
N VAL A 132 2.15 0.50 8.24
CA VAL A 132 2.06 -0.83 8.87
C VAL A 132 0.92 -1.57 8.20
N ILE A 133 1.22 -2.59 7.40
CA ILE A 133 0.24 -3.22 6.50
C ILE A 133 -0.12 -4.61 7.02
N SER A 134 -1.43 -4.86 7.22
CA SER A 134 -1.93 -6.22 7.40
C SER A 134 -2.18 -6.85 6.03
N PRO A 135 -1.47 -7.94 5.68
CA PRO A 135 -1.69 -8.62 4.40
C PRO A 135 -2.87 -9.58 4.43
N TRP A 136 -3.56 -9.73 5.55
CA TRP A 136 -4.59 -10.74 5.72
C TRP A 136 -5.66 -10.35 6.71
N ILE A 137 -6.89 -10.80 6.46
CA ILE A 137 -7.99 -10.81 7.41
C ILE A 137 -8.35 -12.26 7.74
N ASP A 138 -8.26 -12.63 9.01
CA ASP A 138 -8.64 -13.95 9.48
C ASP A 138 -10.09 -14.28 9.08
N GLN A 139 -10.33 -15.53 8.68
CA GLN A 139 -11.64 -15.96 8.23
C GLN A 139 -12.73 -15.76 9.31
N SER A 140 -12.37 -15.86 10.60
CA SER A 140 -13.31 -15.63 11.70
C SER A 140 -13.83 -14.18 11.75
N LEU A 141 -13.05 -13.22 11.24
CA LEU A 141 -13.38 -11.79 11.19
C LEU A 141 -14.16 -11.38 9.93
N ARG A 142 -14.48 -12.32 9.03
CA ARG A 142 -15.16 -12.05 7.75
C ARG A 142 -16.22 -13.10 7.40
N LYS A 143 -16.70 -13.90 8.36
CA LYS A 143 -17.76 -14.91 8.12
C LYS A 143 -19.08 -14.27 7.72
N THR A 144 -19.42 -13.16 8.35
CA THR A 144 -20.59 -12.35 8.06
C THR A 144 -20.19 -10.92 7.73
N LYS A 145 -21.12 -10.16 7.14
CA LYS A 145 -20.90 -8.72 6.91
C LYS A 145 -20.64 -7.96 8.22
N ASP A 146 -21.35 -8.33 9.29
CA ASP A 146 -21.19 -7.70 10.61
C ASP A 146 -19.83 -8.01 11.23
N ASP A 147 -19.28 -9.21 11.03
CA ASP A 147 -17.92 -9.55 11.45
C ASP A 147 -16.90 -8.68 10.73
N LEU A 148 -17.07 -8.54 9.42
CA LEU A 148 -16.18 -7.69 8.62
C LEU A 148 -16.29 -6.20 9.02
N LEU A 149 -17.49 -5.69 9.30
CA LEU A 149 -17.66 -4.32 9.76
C LEU A 149 -16.97 -4.07 11.12
N ARG A 150 -17.02 -5.04 12.04
CA ARG A 150 -16.25 -4.97 13.29
C ARG A 150 -14.74 -4.97 13.04
N ALA A 151 -14.27 -5.77 12.10
CA ALA A 151 -12.85 -5.76 11.71
C ALA A 151 -12.44 -4.40 11.13
N MET A 152 -13.28 -3.76 10.34
CA MET A 152 -13.01 -2.41 9.81
C MET A 152 -12.95 -1.33 10.89
N ASP A 153 -13.76 -1.45 11.94
CA ASP A 153 -13.66 -0.56 13.12
C ASP A 153 -12.29 -0.75 13.82
N ILE A 154 -11.83 -2.00 13.97
CA ILE A 154 -10.49 -2.29 14.52
C ILE A 154 -9.38 -1.77 13.60
N PHE A 155 -9.53 -1.86 12.28
CA PHE A 155 -8.59 -1.28 11.32
C PHE A 155 -8.49 0.24 11.47
N ASN A 156 -9.61 0.94 11.59
CA ASN A 156 -9.65 2.38 11.85
C ASN A 156 -8.96 2.74 13.18
N LYS A 157 -9.15 1.95 14.23
CA LYS A 157 -8.48 2.12 15.53
C LYS A 157 -6.97 1.87 15.41
N SER A 158 -6.55 0.84 14.65
CA SER A 158 -5.12 0.61 14.36
C SER A 158 -4.52 1.79 13.57
N GLY A 159 -5.25 2.33 12.61
CA GLY A 159 -4.84 3.54 11.89
C GLY A 159 -4.70 4.75 12.83
N ALA A 160 -5.60 4.90 13.80
CA ALA A 160 -5.48 5.95 14.82
C ALA A 160 -4.28 5.75 15.76
N LEU A 161 -3.91 4.49 16.05
CA LEU A 161 -2.69 4.16 16.78
C LEU A 161 -1.44 4.50 15.96
N CYS A 162 -1.36 4.03 14.71
CA CYS A 162 -0.24 4.33 13.79
C CYS A 162 -0.04 5.84 13.60
N LYS A 163 -1.13 6.60 13.50
CA LYS A 163 -1.09 8.06 13.31
C LYS A 163 -0.38 8.81 14.44
N LYS A 164 -0.37 8.28 15.67
CA LYS A 164 0.37 8.87 16.81
C LYS A 164 1.88 8.89 16.55
N SER A 165 2.37 7.96 15.72
CA SER A 165 3.78 7.86 15.28
C SER A 165 3.99 8.38 13.86
N GLY A 166 3.02 9.12 13.27
CA GLY A 166 3.13 9.68 11.94
C GLY A 166 2.91 8.71 10.79
N MET A 167 2.47 7.49 11.07
CA MET A 167 2.22 6.41 10.10
C MET A 167 0.72 6.25 9.80
N LYS A 168 0.40 5.47 8.78
CA LYS A 168 -0.94 4.91 8.56
C LYS A 168 -0.93 3.41 8.76
N PHE A 169 -2.08 2.87 9.17
CA PHE A 169 -2.34 1.45 8.98
C PHE A 169 -2.67 1.19 7.52
N GLY A 170 -2.34 0.00 7.01
CA GLY A 170 -2.63 -0.42 5.65
C GLY A 170 -3.29 -1.79 5.59
N TYR A 171 -4.00 -2.02 4.51
CA TYR A 171 -4.50 -3.35 4.15
C TYR A 171 -4.06 -3.72 2.74
N HIS A 172 -3.58 -4.95 2.57
CA HIS A 172 -3.22 -5.57 1.30
C HIS A 172 -4.22 -6.67 0.97
N ASN A 173 -4.70 -6.67 -0.26
CA ASN A 173 -5.70 -7.63 -0.72
C ASN A 173 -5.10 -8.92 -1.24
N HIS A 174 -5.88 -9.98 -1.13
CA HIS A 174 -5.76 -11.22 -1.88
C HIS A 174 -6.86 -11.35 -2.93
N ASP A 175 -7.20 -12.56 -3.32
CA ASP A 175 -8.21 -12.88 -4.33
C ASP A 175 -9.64 -12.90 -3.76
N PHE A 176 -9.79 -13.37 -2.51
CA PHE A 176 -11.09 -13.55 -1.89
C PHE A 176 -11.88 -12.26 -1.72
N GLU A 177 -11.22 -11.11 -1.56
CA GLU A 177 -11.90 -9.82 -1.43
C GLU A 177 -12.67 -9.42 -2.68
N PHE A 178 -12.30 -9.96 -3.83
CA PHE A 178 -12.96 -9.71 -5.11
C PHE A 178 -13.90 -10.83 -5.52
N SER A 179 -13.64 -12.07 -5.11
CA SER A 179 -14.44 -13.24 -5.43
C SER A 179 -15.60 -13.47 -4.45
N GLU A 180 -15.43 -13.14 -3.15
CA GLU A 180 -16.46 -13.26 -2.13
C GLU A 180 -17.34 -12.00 -2.07
N LYS A 181 -18.64 -12.17 -1.75
CA LYS A 181 -19.63 -11.09 -1.71
C LYS A 181 -20.59 -11.21 -0.54
N PHE A 182 -21.04 -10.06 -0.06
CA PHE A 182 -22.20 -9.91 0.82
C PHE A 182 -23.34 -9.22 0.03
N GLY A 183 -24.26 -10.01 -0.50
CA GLY A 183 -25.25 -9.52 -1.48
C GLY A 183 -24.56 -9.08 -2.78
N ASP A 184 -24.76 -7.83 -3.18
CA ASP A 184 -24.16 -7.26 -4.40
C ASP A 184 -22.77 -6.63 -4.19
N GLU A 185 -22.32 -6.52 -2.93
CA GLU A 185 -21.04 -5.90 -2.59
C GLU A 185 -19.95 -6.95 -2.44
N THR A 186 -18.79 -6.72 -3.08
CA THR A 186 -17.59 -7.53 -2.80
C THR A 186 -17.08 -7.27 -1.38
N VAL A 187 -16.35 -8.21 -0.81
CA VAL A 187 -15.64 -8.00 0.47
C VAL A 187 -14.78 -6.74 0.38
N TYR A 188 -14.09 -6.52 -0.76
CA TYR A 188 -13.26 -5.34 -0.95
C TYR A 188 -14.06 -4.03 -0.95
N ASP A 189 -15.25 -4.00 -1.56
CA ASP A 189 -16.13 -2.84 -1.50
C ASP A 189 -16.52 -2.48 -0.06
N VAL A 190 -16.81 -3.50 0.77
CA VAL A 190 -17.12 -3.30 2.19
C VAL A 190 -15.91 -2.72 2.93
N ILE A 191 -14.71 -3.25 2.70
CA ILE A 191 -13.46 -2.74 3.30
C ILE A 191 -13.25 -1.27 2.94
N LEU A 192 -13.32 -0.93 1.65
CA LEU A 192 -13.07 0.43 1.16
C LEU A 192 -14.07 1.46 1.67
N LYS A 193 -15.35 1.06 1.82
CA LYS A 193 -16.42 1.95 2.29
C LYS A 193 -16.41 2.19 3.79
N ASN A 194 -15.85 1.26 4.57
CA ASN A 194 -15.91 1.29 6.04
C ASN A 194 -14.55 1.55 6.71
N THR A 195 -13.53 1.87 5.93
CA THR A 195 -12.23 2.34 6.46
C THR A 195 -12.01 3.82 6.12
N ASP A 196 -11.56 4.60 7.12
CA ASP A 196 -11.24 6.02 6.97
C ASP A 196 -9.94 6.17 6.15
N PRO A 197 -9.96 6.80 4.96
CA PRO A 197 -8.76 6.97 4.13
C PRO A 197 -7.67 7.83 4.77
N SER A 198 -8.00 8.63 5.80
CA SER A 198 -6.99 9.39 6.55
C SER A 198 -6.21 8.54 7.56
N LEU A 199 -6.71 7.35 7.88
CA LEU A 199 -6.16 6.42 8.87
C LEU A 199 -5.68 5.11 8.23
N VAL A 200 -6.45 4.62 7.25
CA VAL A 200 -6.25 3.30 6.63
C VAL A 200 -6.04 3.47 5.13
N MET A 201 -4.82 3.22 4.67
CA MET A 201 -4.48 3.16 3.26
C MET A 201 -4.76 1.77 2.69
N GLN A 202 -4.81 1.66 1.39
CA GLN A 202 -4.89 0.37 0.70
C GLN A 202 -3.62 0.14 -0.12
N GLN A 203 -3.05 -1.04 0.01
CA GLN A 203 -2.04 -1.56 -0.90
C GLN A 203 -2.76 -2.51 -1.87
N LEU A 204 -2.89 -2.12 -3.13
CA LEU A 204 -3.55 -2.92 -4.14
C LEU A 204 -2.57 -3.91 -4.76
N ASP A 205 -2.77 -5.21 -4.51
CA ASP A 205 -2.05 -6.26 -5.24
C ASP A 205 -2.74 -6.54 -6.57
N THR A 206 -2.02 -6.33 -7.66
CA THR A 206 -2.54 -6.42 -9.03
C THR A 206 -2.72 -7.84 -9.52
N GLY A 207 -1.91 -8.78 -9.03
CA GLY A 207 -1.99 -10.21 -9.36
C GLY A 207 -3.08 -10.91 -8.57
N ASN A 208 -3.07 -10.77 -7.24
CA ASN A 208 -4.09 -11.36 -6.37
C ASN A 208 -5.52 -10.90 -6.77
N LEU A 209 -5.68 -9.62 -7.03
CA LEU A 209 -6.94 -9.06 -7.53
C LEU A 209 -7.37 -9.72 -8.85
N TYR A 210 -6.43 -9.97 -9.77
CA TYR A 210 -6.70 -10.63 -11.04
C TYR A 210 -7.16 -12.07 -10.82
N ASN A 211 -6.55 -12.78 -9.87
CA ASN A 211 -6.94 -14.12 -9.46
C ASN A 211 -8.37 -14.15 -8.90
N GLY A 212 -8.77 -13.09 -8.18
CA GLY A 212 -10.14 -12.88 -7.70
C GLY A 212 -11.17 -12.51 -8.79
N GLY A 213 -10.73 -12.42 -10.06
CA GLY A 213 -11.60 -12.14 -11.22
C GLY A 213 -11.87 -10.66 -11.44
N ALA A 214 -11.17 -9.75 -10.77
CA ALA A 214 -11.31 -8.31 -10.96
C ALA A 214 -10.24 -7.75 -11.90
N LYS A 215 -10.42 -6.49 -12.30
CA LYS A 215 -9.44 -5.74 -13.11
C LYS A 215 -8.98 -4.52 -12.33
N ALA A 216 -7.67 -4.37 -12.13
CA ALA A 216 -7.10 -3.27 -11.37
C ALA A 216 -7.53 -1.89 -11.89
N ILE A 217 -7.62 -1.72 -13.21
CA ILE A 217 -8.09 -0.48 -13.85
C ILE A 217 -9.49 -0.08 -13.39
N ASP A 218 -10.41 -1.03 -13.27
CA ASP A 218 -11.80 -0.75 -12.87
C ASP A 218 -11.88 -0.38 -11.39
N VAL A 219 -11.09 -1.07 -10.55
CA VAL A 219 -10.99 -0.79 -9.11
C VAL A 219 -10.38 0.59 -8.86
N ILE A 220 -9.29 0.94 -9.57
CA ILE A 220 -8.64 2.26 -9.47
C ILE A 220 -9.59 3.37 -9.92
N ARG A 221 -10.36 3.18 -10.99
CA ARG A 221 -11.34 4.15 -11.45
C ARG A 221 -12.49 4.34 -10.46
N LYS A 222 -12.92 3.25 -9.82
CA LYS A 222 -13.98 3.29 -8.78
C LYS A 222 -13.55 3.99 -7.50
N TYR A 223 -12.27 3.87 -7.12
CA TYR A 223 -11.71 4.38 -5.86
C TYR A 223 -10.37 5.11 -6.05
N PRO A 224 -10.30 6.19 -6.84
CA PRO A 224 -9.03 6.74 -7.37
C PRO A 224 -8.05 7.26 -6.30
N ALA A 225 -8.52 7.60 -5.09
CA ALA A 225 -7.70 8.19 -4.03
C ALA A 225 -7.32 7.18 -2.92
N ARG A 226 -7.64 5.89 -3.07
CA ARG A 226 -7.48 4.91 -1.99
C ARG A 226 -6.14 4.18 -1.98
N PHE A 227 -5.46 4.09 -3.12
CA PHE A 227 -4.29 3.22 -3.31
C PHE A 227 -3.00 4.02 -3.18
N GLU A 228 -2.47 4.14 -1.96
CA GLU A 228 -1.19 4.82 -1.71
C GLU A 228 0.01 3.91 -2.01
N SER A 229 -0.19 2.59 -2.02
CA SER A 229 0.79 1.58 -2.40
C SER A 229 0.18 0.57 -3.37
N LEU A 230 1.02 0.00 -4.23
CA LEU A 230 0.70 -1.15 -5.07
C LEU A 230 1.69 -2.26 -4.78
N HIS A 231 1.21 -3.50 -4.74
CA HIS A 231 2.03 -4.65 -5.12
C HIS A 231 1.94 -4.80 -6.63
N VAL A 232 3.08 -4.62 -7.28
CA VAL A 232 3.23 -4.75 -8.74
C VAL A 232 3.55 -6.21 -9.02
N LYS A 233 2.52 -6.98 -9.35
CA LYS A 233 2.56 -8.42 -9.52
C LYS A 233 1.88 -8.81 -10.83
N ASP A 234 2.59 -9.49 -11.72
CA ASP A 234 2.07 -10.00 -12.98
C ASP A 234 1.76 -11.48 -12.89
N GLU A 235 0.79 -11.95 -13.67
CA GLU A 235 0.29 -13.31 -13.60
C GLU A 235 0.27 -13.97 -14.98
N ILE A 236 0.55 -15.27 -15.01
CA ILE A 236 0.30 -16.16 -16.15
C ILE A 236 -0.66 -17.27 -15.72
N LYS A 237 -1.26 -17.96 -16.68
CA LYS A 237 -2.01 -19.19 -16.38
C LYS A 237 -1.05 -20.24 -15.85
N SER A 238 -1.43 -20.87 -14.74
CA SER A 238 -0.66 -21.97 -14.18
C SER A 238 -1.20 -23.30 -14.68
N ASP A 239 -0.29 -24.14 -15.18
CA ASP A 239 -0.58 -25.52 -15.52
C ASP A 239 -0.07 -26.52 -14.45
N GLN A 240 0.60 -26.00 -13.39
CA GLN A 240 1.36 -26.83 -12.44
C GLN A 240 0.89 -26.74 -10.99
N THR A 241 -0.01 -25.83 -10.66
CA THR A 241 -0.52 -25.61 -9.29
C THR A 241 -2.03 -25.84 -9.23
N ASN A 242 -2.56 -25.99 -8.01
CA ASN A 242 -4.02 -25.98 -7.79
C ASN A 242 -4.61 -24.58 -8.00
N GLU A 243 -3.78 -23.57 -8.24
CA GLU A 243 -4.16 -22.20 -8.50
C GLU A 243 -4.31 -21.97 -10.00
N LYS A 244 -5.26 -21.14 -10.40
CA LYS A 244 -5.57 -20.81 -11.78
C LYS A 244 -4.46 -20.04 -12.47
N PHE A 245 -3.73 -19.27 -11.69
CA PHE A 245 -2.67 -18.38 -12.15
C PHE A 245 -1.47 -18.48 -11.21
N GLU A 246 -0.33 -18.09 -11.71
CA GLU A 246 0.91 -17.97 -10.95
C GLU A 246 1.65 -16.69 -11.36
N SER A 247 2.39 -16.09 -10.42
CA SER A 247 3.13 -14.88 -10.72
C SER A 247 4.30 -15.11 -11.67
N THR A 248 4.65 -14.09 -12.42
CA THR A 248 5.74 -14.13 -13.40
C THR A 248 6.51 -12.82 -13.43
N VAL A 249 7.65 -12.78 -14.10
CA VAL A 249 8.41 -11.55 -14.35
C VAL A 249 7.51 -10.49 -15.00
N LEU A 250 7.58 -9.27 -14.48
CA LEU A 250 6.75 -8.14 -14.89
C LEU A 250 6.78 -7.93 -16.41
N GLY A 251 5.60 -7.81 -17.00
CA GLY A 251 5.42 -7.60 -18.45
C GLY A 251 5.44 -8.88 -19.28
N ASN A 252 5.66 -10.04 -18.67
CA ASN A 252 5.52 -11.34 -19.33
C ASN A 252 4.13 -11.94 -19.11
N GLY A 253 3.34 -11.32 -18.23
CA GLY A 253 2.03 -11.81 -17.83
C GLY A 253 0.87 -11.15 -18.59
N ILE A 254 -0.33 -11.37 -18.04
CA ILE A 254 -1.61 -11.01 -18.64
C ILE A 254 -2.34 -9.89 -17.92
N VAL A 255 -1.76 -9.34 -16.81
CA VAL A 255 -2.41 -8.30 -15.98
C VAL A 255 -2.43 -6.93 -16.65
N ASN A 256 -1.59 -6.72 -17.69
CA ASN A 256 -1.40 -5.43 -18.37
C ASN A 256 -0.89 -4.31 -17.45
N LEU A 257 0.13 -4.64 -16.66
CA LEU A 257 0.66 -3.80 -15.58
C LEU A 257 1.03 -2.39 -16.02
N LYS A 258 1.64 -2.23 -17.21
CA LYS A 258 2.05 -0.89 -17.67
C LYS A 258 0.88 0.10 -17.72
N GLU A 259 -0.29 -0.35 -18.17
CA GLU A 259 -1.50 0.47 -18.19
C GLU A 259 -1.99 0.76 -16.76
N VAL A 260 -1.96 -0.24 -15.88
CA VAL A 260 -2.34 -0.11 -14.47
C VAL A 260 -1.45 0.92 -13.76
N LEU A 261 -0.13 0.83 -13.91
CA LEU A 261 0.83 1.75 -13.31
C LEU A 261 0.63 3.20 -13.80
N LEU A 262 0.38 3.38 -15.10
CA LEU A 262 0.09 4.70 -15.67
C LEU A 262 -1.24 5.26 -15.15
N ALA A 263 -2.25 4.42 -14.96
CA ALA A 263 -3.52 4.83 -14.36
C ALA A 263 -3.35 5.27 -12.90
N CYS A 264 -2.59 4.54 -12.10
CA CYS A 264 -2.25 4.91 -10.72
C CYS A 264 -1.47 6.23 -10.66
N LYS A 265 -0.47 6.39 -11.52
CA LYS A 265 0.30 7.64 -11.63
C LYS A 265 -0.60 8.83 -11.98
N LYS A 266 -1.56 8.63 -12.88
CA LYS A 266 -2.56 9.65 -13.26
C LYS A 266 -3.54 9.95 -12.13
N ALA A 267 -3.96 8.95 -11.36
CA ALA A 267 -4.83 9.11 -10.18
C ALA A 267 -4.13 9.88 -9.05
N GLY A 268 -2.79 9.83 -8.97
CA GLY A 268 -1.96 10.71 -8.13
C GLY A 268 -1.88 10.33 -6.65
N ALA A 269 -2.55 9.27 -6.20
CA ALA A 269 -2.51 8.83 -4.80
C ALA A 269 -1.32 7.89 -4.52
N THR A 270 -0.94 7.08 -5.53
CA THR A 270 0.06 6.04 -5.37
C THR A 270 1.46 6.62 -5.28
N ARG A 271 2.14 6.30 -4.18
CA ARG A 271 3.51 6.72 -3.88
C ARG A 271 4.49 5.56 -3.84
N HIS A 272 4.03 4.34 -3.51
CA HIS A 272 4.84 3.13 -3.40
C HIS A 272 4.43 2.12 -4.46
N TYR A 273 5.40 1.67 -5.24
CA TYR A 273 5.29 0.62 -6.25
C TYR A 273 6.22 -0.51 -5.82
N ILE A 274 5.69 -1.49 -5.12
CA ILE A 274 6.44 -2.58 -4.52
C ILE A 274 6.30 -3.82 -5.40
N VAL A 275 7.39 -4.26 -5.99
CA VAL A 275 7.42 -5.48 -6.80
C VAL A 275 7.19 -6.69 -5.91
N GLU A 276 6.36 -7.63 -6.35
CA GLU A 276 6.21 -8.94 -5.73
C GLU A 276 6.13 -10.03 -6.78
N GLN A 277 6.89 -11.12 -6.57
CA GLN A 277 6.85 -12.32 -7.39
C GLN A 277 7.02 -13.56 -6.50
N GLU A 278 6.19 -14.56 -6.70
CA GLU A 278 6.13 -15.76 -5.84
C GLU A 278 6.42 -17.07 -6.58
N SER A 279 6.35 -17.05 -7.92
CA SER A 279 6.69 -18.13 -8.84
C SER A 279 7.73 -17.66 -9.85
N TYR A 280 8.64 -18.54 -10.28
CA TYR A 280 9.89 -18.11 -10.94
C TYR A 280 10.15 -18.78 -12.29
N GLN A 281 9.29 -19.69 -12.75
CA GLN A 281 9.36 -20.40 -14.04
C GLN A 281 10.76 -20.94 -14.39
N GLY A 282 11.40 -21.61 -13.39
CA GLY A 282 12.73 -22.23 -13.56
C GLY A 282 13.93 -21.30 -13.39
N LYS A 283 13.72 -20.01 -13.13
CA LYS A 283 14.75 -19.04 -12.71
C LYS A 283 14.92 -19.06 -11.18
N THR A 284 15.97 -18.43 -10.69
CA THR A 284 16.07 -18.15 -9.26
C THR A 284 15.24 -16.90 -8.90
N PRO A 285 14.75 -16.79 -7.63
CA PRO A 285 14.07 -15.58 -7.17
C PRO A 285 14.89 -14.29 -7.41
N LEU A 286 16.19 -14.35 -7.17
CA LEU A 286 17.09 -13.21 -7.35
C LEU A 286 17.24 -12.79 -8.83
N GLU A 287 17.20 -13.70 -9.78
CA GLU A 287 17.19 -13.38 -11.21
C GLU A 287 15.88 -12.69 -11.59
N CYS A 288 14.75 -13.22 -11.12
CA CYS A 288 13.44 -12.65 -11.40
C CYS A 288 13.31 -11.21 -10.88
N ILE A 289 13.60 -10.95 -9.62
CA ILE A 289 13.46 -9.60 -9.05
C ILE A 289 14.43 -8.59 -9.68
N LYS A 290 15.56 -9.05 -10.24
CA LYS A 290 16.44 -8.19 -11.01
C LYS A 290 15.81 -7.77 -12.34
N GLU A 291 15.22 -8.72 -13.08
CA GLU A 291 14.48 -8.45 -14.32
C GLU A 291 13.28 -7.54 -14.06
N ASP A 292 12.56 -7.75 -12.96
CA ASP A 292 11.44 -6.92 -12.54
C ASP A 292 11.87 -5.46 -12.32
N LEU A 293 12.99 -5.23 -11.64
CA LEU A 293 13.53 -3.87 -11.46
C LEU A 293 13.91 -3.23 -12.79
N GLU A 294 14.50 -3.98 -13.70
CA GLU A 294 14.85 -3.51 -15.05
C GLU A 294 13.58 -3.13 -15.82
N ARG A 295 12.53 -3.96 -15.74
CA ARG A 295 11.23 -3.67 -16.34
C ARG A 295 10.58 -2.42 -15.78
N MET A 296 10.61 -2.21 -14.46
CA MET A 296 10.10 -0.99 -13.84
C MET A 296 10.84 0.26 -14.37
N LYS A 297 12.16 0.19 -14.50
CA LYS A 297 12.98 1.27 -15.08
C LYS A 297 12.64 1.54 -16.55
N GLU A 298 12.47 0.49 -17.36
CA GLU A 298 12.05 0.62 -18.77
C GLU A 298 10.68 1.30 -18.91
N TRP A 299 9.77 1.09 -17.94
CA TRP A 299 8.46 1.74 -17.91
C TRP A 299 8.48 3.16 -17.36
N GLY A 300 9.64 3.64 -16.86
CA GLY A 300 9.83 5.01 -16.37
C GLY A 300 9.43 5.20 -14.90
N PHE A 301 9.59 4.17 -14.10
CA PHE A 301 9.41 4.15 -12.65
C PHE A 301 10.72 4.07 -11.89
#